data_3b9f608f2b8c085ec957c2df6d31a3e0
#
_entry.id   3b9f608f2b8c085ec957c2df6d31a3e0
#
_cell.length_a   1.000
_cell.length_b   1.000
_cell.length_c   1.000
_cell.angle_alpha   90.00
_cell.angle_beta   90.00
_cell.angle_gamma   90.00
#
_symmetry.space_group_name_H-M   'P 1'
#
loop_
_entity.id
_entity.type
_entity.pdbx_description
1 polymer ?
#
loop_
_entity_poly.entity_id
_entity_poly.type
_entity_poly.pdbx_seq_one_letter_code
_entity_poly.pdbx_strand_id
1 'polypeptide(L)'
;MGFKLNKFRVPTFAFVFDRRHIASKKRLASVDMRICYDGKIKIIGTGVSLRKGEWRSGTVTNRPDAQELNSLLEQIRAKVLKIIGEMVDEGNINIMEISDRLDRLCSDGGKSFVEFCKERIKVRSYGRKDDTRKRYERFLRFMVKWGKIRYFSDITDSNILDMDACLKAKGMKDNSKWGNYHRVLNSFIIDAISAGFLKRNPYHWININKAKEGKSLNKCLTIEEMNRLRKADMGTESLDRVRDLFVFQTFTCLSYVDMAAFDYSQCKDIGDDRKMYTGVRGKTHQEFSFLLLKPAMDVLRKYDYKLPLLSNVKYNEYLKVCAQMAGIDKPLTSHWARHTGATILLNEGLDMETVAKILGHSSTRITRSIYAKLLDDTIAKKMKKAERKMLKQK
;
A
#
# COMPACT_ATOMS: atom_id res chain seq x y z
N MET A 1 30.59 18.28 22.87
CA MET A 1 29.90 17.02 23.17
C MET A 1 30.33 15.98 22.16
N GLY A 2 31.21 15.06 22.55
CA GLY A 2 31.74 14.03 21.63
C GLY A 2 30.71 12.92 21.43
N PHE A 3 30.31 12.68 20.21
CA PHE A 3 29.53 11.50 19.82
C PHE A 3 30.39 10.23 20.11
N LYS A 4 30.01 9.47 21.13
CA LYS A 4 30.53 8.10 21.29
C LYS A 4 29.93 7.24 20.19
N LEU A 5 30.69 6.98 19.14
CA LEU A 5 30.39 5.89 18.19
C LEU A 5 30.31 4.58 18.97
N ASN A 6 29.09 4.08 19.22
CA ASN A 6 28.89 2.71 19.66
C ASN A 6 29.55 1.81 18.60
N LYS A 7 30.67 1.15 18.97
CA LYS A 7 31.31 0.14 18.12
C LYS A 7 30.30 -0.98 17.90
N PHE A 8 29.63 -0.98 16.74
CA PHE A 8 28.85 -2.14 16.29
C PHE A 8 29.80 -3.34 16.21
N ARG A 9 29.68 -4.26 17.16
CA ARG A 9 30.42 -5.53 17.08
C ARG A 9 29.73 -6.36 15.98
N VAL A 10 30.46 -6.69 14.94
CA VAL A 10 30.02 -7.59 13.88
C VAL A 10 30.52 -9.00 14.20
N PRO A 11 29.74 -10.08 13.93
CA PRO A 11 30.22 -11.43 14.09
C PRO A 11 31.50 -11.69 13.29
N THR A 12 32.47 -12.33 13.91
CA THR A 12 33.72 -12.80 13.26
C THR A 12 33.59 -14.27 12.90
N PHE A 13 34.21 -14.69 11.80
CA PHE A 13 34.18 -16.10 11.42
C PHE A 13 35.49 -16.53 10.75
N ALA A 14 35.80 -17.83 10.93
CA ALA A 14 36.97 -18.48 10.33
C ALA A 14 36.64 -19.94 10.01
N PHE A 15 37.27 -20.47 8.97
CA PHE A 15 37.26 -21.89 8.72
C PHE A 15 38.27 -22.58 9.63
N VAL A 16 37.88 -23.68 10.27
CA VAL A 16 38.68 -24.48 11.18
C VAL A 16 38.68 -25.92 10.70
N PHE A 17 39.84 -26.39 10.31
CA PHE A 17 40.03 -27.79 9.94
C PHE A 17 40.36 -28.64 11.16
N ASP A 18 39.82 -29.86 11.19
CA ASP A 18 40.13 -30.91 12.18
C ASP A 18 40.03 -30.44 13.65
N ARG A 19 38.94 -29.80 13.99
CA ARG A 19 38.68 -29.31 15.35
C ARG A 19 38.77 -30.41 16.42
N ARG A 20 38.57 -31.68 16.07
CA ARG A 20 38.61 -32.84 16.95
C ARG A 20 39.95 -33.57 16.94
N HIS A 21 40.93 -33.10 16.20
CA HIS A 21 42.26 -33.68 16.04
C HIS A 21 42.27 -35.16 15.63
N ILE A 22 41.41 -35.55 14.70
CA ILE A 22 41.24 -36.92 14.22
C ILE A 22 41.84 -37.17 12.82
N ALA A 23 42.27 -36.10 12.11
CA ALA A 23 42.81 -36.22 10.75
C ALA A 23 44.12 -36.97 10.74
N SER A 24 44.27 -37.92 9.80
CA SER A 24 45.49 -38.59 9.50
C SER A 24 45.66 -38.79 7.98
N LYS A 25 46.75 -39.41 7.51
CA LYS A 25 46.93 -39.80 6.10
C LYS A 25 45.80 -40.71 5.58
N LYS A 26 45.15 -41.49 6.49
CA LYS A 26 44.09 -42.45 6.15
C LYS A 26 42.69 -41.99 6.62
N ARG A 27 42.59 -41.02 7.54
CA ARG A 27 41.30 -40.57 8.14
C ARG A 27 40.99 -39.12 7.77
N LEU A 28 39.76 -38.89 7.29
CA LEU A 28 39.26 -37.58 6.98
C LEU A 28 38.77 -36.86 8.25
N ALA A 29 38.88 -35.54 8.30
CA ALA A 29 38.26 -34.67 9.28
C ALA A 29 37.54 -33.52 8.59
N SER A 30 36.51 -32.97 9.23
CA SER A 30 35.71 -31.90 8.68
C SER A 30 36.43 -30.55 8.69
N VAL A 31 36.09 -29.72 7.71
CA VAL A 31 36.31 -28.28 7.77
C VAL A 31 35.01 -27.65 8.28
N ASP A 32 35.06 -26.99 9.41
CA ASP A 32 33.90 -26.32 10.01
C ASP A 32 34.08 -24.81 9.91
N MET A 33 32.97 -24.04 9.79
CA MET A 33 32.99 -22.59 9.96
C MET A 33 32.69 -22.26 11.42
N ARG A 34 33.58 -21.55 12.06
CA ARG A 34 33.43 -21.04 13.43
C ARG A 34 33.00 -19.58 13.33
N ILE A 35 31.88 -19.25 13.99
CA ILE A 35 31.35 -17.90 14.07
C ILE A 35 31.34 -17.48 15.53
N CYS A 36 31.84 -16.28 15.83
CA CYS A 36 31.94 -15.75 17.19
C CYS A 36 31.22 -14.39 17.24
N TYR A 37 30.36 -14.20 18.22
CA TYR A 37 29.69 -12.94 18.49
C TYR A 37 29.26 -12.87 19.96
N ASP A 38 29.58 -11.76 20.60
CA ASP A 38 29.18 -11.45 21.98
C ASP A 38 29.44 -12.62 22.96
N GLY A 39 30.65 -13.18 22.93
CA GLY A 39 31.07 -14.31 23.78
C GLY A 39 30.47 -15.67 23.40
N LYS A 40 29.55 -15.74 22.43
CA LYS A 40 28.96 -16.98 21.95
C LYS A 40 29.71 -17.51 20.73
N ILE A 41 29.73 -18.81 20.58
CA ILE A 41 30.37 -19.51 19.44
C ILE A 41 29.35 -20.43 18.79
N LYS A 42 29.21 -20.32 17.47
CA LYS A 42 28.45 -21.25 16.62
C LYS A 42 29.37 -21.94 15.65
N ILE A 43 29.23 -23.26 15.53
CA ILE A 43 29.96 -24.06 14.55
C ILE A 43 28.98 -24.54 13.50
N ILE A 44 29.36 -24.36 12.23
CA ILE A 44 28.60 -24.80 11.07
C ILE A 44 29.47 -25.77 10.28
N GLY A 45 28.96 -26.96 10.02
CA GLY A 45 29.60 -27.93 9.14
C GLY A 45 29.55 -27.45 7.68
N THR A 46 30.71 -27.53 6.99
CA THR A 46 30.75 -27.12 5.55
C THR A 46 30.48 -28.27 4.59
N GLY A 47 30.44 -29.52 5.07
CA GLY A 47 30.40 -30.72 4.25
C GLY A 47 31.75 -31.09 3.62
N VAL A 48 32.78 -30.24 3.74
CA VAL A 48 34.11 -30.49 3.23
C VAL A 48 34.88 -31.33 4.26
N SER A 49 35.49 -32.43 3.81
CA SER A 49 36.32 -33.31 4.63
C SER A 49 37.66 -33.51 3.98
N LEU A 50 38.75 -33.40 4.77
CA LEU A 50 40.13 -33.38 4.31
C LEU A 50 40.98 -34.32 5.13
N ARG A 51 42.11 -34.77 4.56
CA ARG A 51 43.18 -35.50 5.23
C ARG A 51 44.23 -34.54 5.80
N LYS A 52 45.04 -35.04 6.71
CA LYS A 52 46.20 -34.30 7.23
C LYS A 52 47.12 -33.92 6.08
N GLY A 53 47.44 -32.63 5.96
CA GLY A 53 48.32 -32.09 4.90
C GLY A 53 47.56 -31.48 3.66
N GLU A 54 46.21 -31.64 3.65
CA GLU A 54 45.37 -31.04 2.57
C GLU A 54 44.79 -29.65 2.96
N TRP A 55 45.17 -29.12 4.11
CA TRP A 55 44.78 -27.82 4.63
C TRP A 55 45.98 -26.98 5.01
N ARG A 56 46.09 -25.77 4.46
CA ARG A 56 47.17 -24.83 4.78
C ARG A 56 46.65 -23.38 4.70
N SER A 57 46.98 -22.58 5.71
CA SER A 57 46.67 -21.13 5.71
C SER A 57 45.19 -20.78 5.39
N GLY A 58 44.23 -21.61 5.90
CA GLY A 58 42.80 -21.32 5.70
C GLY A 58 42.25 -21.81 4.35
N THR A 59 42.98 -22.54 3.55
CA THR A 59 42.59 -23.02 2.22
C THR A 59 42.91 -24.51 2.00
N VAL A 60 42.16 -25.15 1.14
CA VAL A 60 42.41 -26.53 0.69
C VAL A 60 43.55 -26.52 -0.30
N THR A 61 44.53 -27.44 -0.08
CA THR A 61 45.73 -27.59 -0.92
C THR A 61 46.02 -29.06 -1.15
N ASN A 62 46.99 -29.37 -1.99
CA ASN A 62 47.53 -30.70 -2.24
C ASN A 62 46.53 -31.79 -2.62
N ARG A 63 45.49 -31.40 -3.38
CA ARG A 63 44.51 -32.34 -3.95
C ARG A 63 43.97 -31.84 -5.29
N PRO A 64 43.54 -32.74 -6.20
CA PRO A 64 43.09 -32.33 -7.55
C PRO A 64 41.87 -31.40 -7.56
N ASP A 65 40.92 -31.61 -6.63
CA ASP A 65 39.68 -30.86 -6.50
C ASP A 65 39.77 -29.67 -5.53
N ALA A 66 41.00 -29.23 -5.18
CA ALA A 66 41.21 -28.13 -4.23
C ALA A 66 40.52 -26.83 -4.64
N GLN A 67 40.50 -26.50 -5.92
CA GLN A 67 39.88 -25.30 -6.46
C GLN A 67 38.36 -25.35 -6.27
N GLU A 68 37.71 -26.47 -6.55
CA GLU A 68 36.26 -26.66 -6.39
C GLU A 68 35.88 -26.57 -4.92
N LEU A 69 36.63 -27.21 -4.02
CA LEU A 69 36.36 -27.17 -2.58
C LEU A 69 36.57 -25.76 -1.98
N ASN A 70 37.58 -25.04 -2.41
CA ASN A 70 37.79 -23.65 -2.03
C ASN A 70 36.63 -22.76 -2.52
N SER A 71 36.17 -22.98 -3.77
CA SER A 71 35.00 -22.29 -4.30
C SER A 71 33.72 -22.56 -3.46
N LEU A 72 33.53 -23.83 -3.08
CA LEU A 72 32.41 -24.20 -2.20
C LEU A 72 32.49 -23.51 -0.82
N LEU A 73 33.67 -23.48 -0.19
CA LEU A 73 33.88 -22.78 1.08
C LEU A 73 33.57 -21.28 0.96
N GLU A 74 34.01 -20.63 -0.13
CA GLU A 74 33.70 -19.21 -0.35
C GLU A 74 32.22 -18.96 -0.62
N GLN A 75 31.50 -19.88 -1.29
CA GLN A 75 30.05 -19.79 -1.45
C GLN A 75 29.32 -19.89 -0.10
N ILE A 76 29.74 -20.81 0.78
CA ILE A 76 29.19 -20.92 2.14
C ILE A 76 29.47 -19.63 2.92
N ARG A 77 30.67 -19.11 2.84
CA ARG A 77 31.09 -17.85 3.45
C ARG A 77 30.19 -16.69 2.99
N ALA A 78 29.97 -16.55 1.69
CA ALA A 78 29.13 -15.51 1.12
C ALA A 78 27.68 -15.61 1.62
N LYS A 79 27.12 -16.83 1.71
CA LYS A 79 25.76 -17.05 2.24
C LYS A 79 25.67 -16.67 3.73
N VAL A 80 26.66 -17.05 4.52
CA VAL A 80 26.70 -16.69 5.97
C VAL A 80 26.83 -15.17 6.16
N LEU A 81 27.68 -14.50 5.38
CA LEU A 81 27.80 -13.04 5.38
C LEU A 81 26.48 -12.34 5.05
N LYS A 82 25.76 -12.85 4.06
CA LYS A 82 24.43 -12.36 3.69
C LYS A 82 23.45 -12.46 4.86
N ILE A 83 23.41 -13.62 5.54
CA ILE A 83 22.54 -13.84 6.71
C ILE A 83 22.91 -12.90 7.85
N ILE A 84 24.21 -12.70 8.10
CA ILE A 84 24.68 -11.75 9.12
C ILE A 84 24.26 -10.31 8.75
N GLY A 85 24.38 -9.90 7.49
CA GLY A 85 23.91 -8.61 7.01
C GLY A 85 22.42 -8.41 7.25
N GLU A 86 21.59 -9.42 6.95
CA GLU A 86 20.16 -9.40 7.25
C GLU A 86 19.87 -9.25 8.75
N MET A 87 20.63 -9.93 9.62
CA MET A 87 20.51 -9.82 11.08
C MET A 87 20.89 -8.42 11.60
N VAL A 88 21.89 -7.79 11.00
CA VAL A 88 22.29 -6.41 11.32
C VAL A 88 21.18 -5.44 10.94
N ASP A 89 20.60 -5.56 9.73
CA ASP A 89 19.49 -4.74 9.25
C ASP A 89 18.24 -4.89 10.14
N GLU A 90 18.06 -6.08 10.73
CA GLU A 90 16.97 -6.39 11.68
C GLU A 90 17.21 -5.80 13.08
N GLY A 91 18.44 -5.38 13.38
CA GLY A 91 18.84 -4.90 14.69
C GLY A 91 18.91 -6.01 15.76
N ASN A 92 18.93 -7.28 15.35
CA ASN A 92 19.01 -8.45 16.26
C ASN A 92 19.95 -9.52 15.69
N ILE A 93 21.16 -9.58 16.22
CA ILE A 93 22.16 -10.56 15.80
C ILE A 93 22.11 -11.77 16.72
N ASN A 94 21.51 -12.88 16.24
CA ASN A 94 21.48 -14.16 16.93
C ASN A 94 22.23 -15.23 16.11
N ILE A 95 23.52 -15.45 16.41
CA ILE A 95 24.35 -16.41 15.67
C ILE A 95 23.86 -17.86 15.78
N MET A 96 23.03 -18.20 16.77
CA MET A 96 22.49 -19.57 16.92
C MET A 96 21.49 -19.93 15.81
N GLU A 97 20.82 -18.93 15.22
CA GLU A 97 19.86 -19.12 14.10
C GLU A 97 20.54 -19.26 12.73
N ILE A 98 21.86 -19.02 12.62
CA ILE A 98 22.53 -18.97 11.31
C ILE A 98 22.41 -20.31 10.56
N SER A 99 22.52 -21.46 11.27
CA SER A 99 22.36 -22.77 10.60
C SER A 99 20.99 -22.93 9.97
N ASP A 100 19.93 -22.64 10.72
CA ASP A 100 18.55 -22.77 10.25
C ASP A 100 18.25 -21.83 9.10
N ARG A 101 18.80 -20.61 9.16
CA ARG A 101 18.69 -19.63 8.07
C ARG A 101 19.49 -20.06 6.83
N LEU A 102 20.66 -20.66 7.02
CA LEU A 102 21.48 -21.19 5.94
C LEU A 102 20.79 -22.35 5.22
N ASP A 103 20.21 -23.29 5.98
CA ASP A 103 19.47 -24.42 5.44
C ASP A 103 18.25 -23.97 4.63
N ARG A 104 17.48 -23.01 5.14
CA ARG A 104 16.36 -22.40 4.42
C ARG A 104 16.81 -21.68 3.17
N LEU A 105 17.88 -20.89 3.26
CA LEU A 105 18.42 -20.18 2.11
C LEU A 105 18.91 -21.14 1.03
N CYS A 106 19.47 -22.29 1.40
CA CYS A 106 19.89 -23.32 0.45
C CYS A 106 18.68 -24.02 -0.19
N SER A 107 17.63 -24.34 0.58
CA SER A 107 16.40 -24.96 0.07
C SER A 107 15.62 -24.04 -0.87
N ASP A 108 15.66 -22.72 -0.64
CA ASP A 108 14.97 -21.70 -1.42
C ASP A 108 15.80 -21.16 -2.61
N GLY A 109 16.78 -21.91 -3.09
CA GLY A 109 17.60 -21.54 -4.27
C GLY A 109 18.55 -20.35 -4.07
N GLY A 110 18.90 -20.04 -2.82
CA GLY A 110 19.88 -19.00 -2.47
C GLY A 110 19.30 -17.58 -2.39
N LYS A 111 17.99 -17.41 -2.47
CA LYS A 111 17.33 -16.09 -2.44
C LYS A 111 16.23 -16.05 -1.36
N SER A 112 16.26 -15.03 -0.50
CA SER A 112 15.18 -14.83 0.47
C SER A 112 13.94 -14.21 -0.18
N PHE A 113 12.75 -14.49 0.38
CA PHE A 113 11.51 -13.86 -0.08
C PHE A 113 11.52 -12.34 0.12
N VAL A 114 12.13 -11.87 1.21
CA VAL A 114 12.27 -10.43 1.49
C VAL A 114 13.10 -9.75 0.41
N GLU A 115 14.21 -10.37 -0.01
CA GLU A 115 15.06 -9.86 -1.10
C GLU A 115 14.32 -9.88 -2.45
N PHE A 116 13.60 -10.94 -2.74
CA PHE A 116 12.70 -11.01 -3.89
C PHE A 116 11.69 -9.87 -3.90
N CYS A 117 11.04 -9.59 -2.75
CA CYS A 117 10.13 -8.45 -2.62
C CYS A 117 10.82 -7.11 -2.89
N LYS A 118 12.06 -6.90 -2.37
CA LYS A 118 12.84 -5.66 -2.62
C LYS A 118 13.06 -5.43 -4.13
N GLU A 119 13.43 -6.47 -4.85
CA GLU A 119 13.64 -6.39 -6.30
C GLU A 119 12.31 -6.14 -7.05
N ARG A 120 11.26 -6.88 -6.71
CA ARG A 120 9.95 -6.69 -7.32
C ARG A 120 9.36 -5.30 -7.06
N ILE A 121 9.61 -4.72 -5.89
CA ILE A 121 9.20 -3.34 -5.59
C ILE A 121 9.86 -2.35 -6.55
N LYS A 122 11.14 -2.51 -6.85
CA LYS A 122 11.85 -1.63 -7.82
C LYS A 122 11.14 -1.67 -9.18
N VAL A 123 10.87 -2.88 -9.69
CA VAL A 123 10.20 -3.08 -10.99
C VAL A 123 8.76 -2.54 -10.95
N ARG A 124 7.99 -2.87 -9.93
CA ARG A 124 6.58 -2.47 -9.81
C ARG A 124 6.37 -0.99 -9.53
N SER A 125 7.38 -0.32 -8.98
CA SER A 125 7.33 1.12 -8.68
C SER A 125 7.74 1.98 -9.86
N TYR A 126 8.36 1.39 -10.89
CA TYR A 126 8.78 2.12 -12.09
C TYR A 126 7.56 2.74 -12.79
N GLY A 127 7.61 4.04 -13.05
CA GLY A 127 6.53 4.80 -13.67
C GLY A 127 5.23 4.93 -12.85
N ARG A 128 5.20 4.47 -11.57
CA ARG A 128 4.02 4.57 -10.71
C ARG A 128 4.10 5.74 -9.73
N LYS A 129 2.92 6.24 -9.33
CA LYS A 129 2.81 7.33 -8.35
C LYS A 129 3.43 6.94 -6.99
N ASP A 130 3.96 7.93 -6.32
CA ASP A 130 4.66 7.87 -5.03
C ASP A 130 3.88 7.09 -3.93
N ASP A 131 2.55 7.22 -3.89
CA ASP A 131 1.71 6.54 -2.90
C ASP A 131 1.77 5.00 -3.02
N THR A 132 1.90 4.49 -4.25
CA THR A 132 2.03 3.03 -4.47
C THR A 132 3.38 2.54 -3.98
N ARG A 133 4.44 3.28 -4.25
CA ARG A 133 5.79 3.00 -3.76
C ARG A 133 5.83 3.02 -2.23
N LYS A 134 5.35 4.09 -1.60
CA LYS A 134 5.27 4.23 -0.13
C LYS A 134 4.48 3.09 0.54
N ARG A 135 3.43 2.58 -0.13
CA ARG A 135 2.68 1.42 0.37
C ARG A 135 3.52 0.14 0.35
N TYR A 136 4.26 -0.13 -0.73
CA TYR A 136 5.16 -1.28 -0.81
C TYR A 136 6.30 -1.19 0.21
N GLU A 137 6.91 -0.03 0.36
CA GLU A 137 7.98 0.21 1.35
C GLU A 137 7.49 0.03 2.79
N ARG A 138 6.26 0.48 3.10
CA ARG A 138 5.63 0.26 4.41
C ARG A 138 5.41 -1.23 4.68
N PHE A 139 4.91 -1.95 3.69
CA PHE A 139 4.75 -3.40 3.77
C PHE A 139 6.09 -4.08 4.02
N LEU A 140 7.12 -3.74 3.26
CA LEU A 140 8.45 -4.34 3.39
C LEU A 140 9.06 -4.07 4.78
N ARG A 141 9.00 -2.82 5.27
CA ARG A 141 9.45 -2.50 6.64
C ARG A 141 8.71 -3.32 7.71
N PHE A 142 7.42 -3.52 7.54
CA PHE A 142 6.65 -4.38 8.44
C PHE A 142 7.13 -5.82 8.36
N MET A 143 7.32 -6.40 7.17
CA MET A 143 7.78 -7.78 6.99
C MET A 143 9.14 -8.03 7.65
N VAL A 144 10.09 -7.12 7.42
CA VAL A 144 11.42 -7.19 8.03
C VAL A 144 11.33 -7.13 9.56
N LYS A 145 10.56 -6.17 10.11
CA LYS A 145 10.40 -6.00 11.57
C LYS A 145 9.66 -7.16 12.22
N TRP A 146 8.63 -7.70 11.57
CA TRP A 146 7.85 -8.82 12.09
C TRP A 146 8.59 -10.14 12.02
N GLY A 147 9.37 -10.37 10.95
CA GLY A 147 10.42 -11.38 10.84
C GLY A 147 9.99 -12.83 10.67
N LYS A 148 8.69 -13.18 10.67
CA LYS A 148 8.24 -14.57 10.54
C LYS A 148 8.19 -15.10 9.11
N ILE A 149 8.15 -14.21 8.10
CA ILE A 149 8.23 -14.57 6.68
C ILE A 149 9.46 -13.91 6.08
N ARG A 150 10.55 -14.64 5.96
CA ARG A 150 11.84 -14.20 5.40
C ARG A 150 12.20 -14.96 4.12
N TYR A 151 11.88 -16.24 4.10
CA TYR A 151 12.18 -17.16 3.02
C TYR A 151 10.89 -17.64 2.35
N PHE A 152 11.00 -18.24 1.17
CA PHE A 152 9.82 -18.75 0.46
C PHE A 152 9.16 -19.91 1.25
N SER A 153 9.95 -20.73 1.94
CA SER A 153 9.48 -21.80 2.83
C SER A 153 8.65 -21.30 4.02
N ASP A 154 8.81 -20.03 4.42
CA ASP A 154 8.02 -19.43 5.51
C ASP A 154 6.61 -19.01 5.08
N ILE A 155 6.30 -19.07 3.78
CA ILE A 155 4.99 -18.68 3.24
C ILE A 155 4.01 -19.83 3.45
N THR A 156 3.54 -19.96 4.68
CA THR A 156 2.57 -20.96 5.12
C THR A 156 1.24 -20.32 5.50
N ASP A 157 0.17 -21.14 5.51
CA ASP A 157 -1.15 -20.72 5.97
C ASP A 157 -1.07 -20.14 7.41
N SER A 158 -0.33 -20.83 8.30
CA SER A 158 -0.14 -20.42 9.69
C SER A 158 0.52 -19.05 9.81
N ASN A 159 1.63 -18.82 9.12
CA ASN A 159 2.34 -17.53 9.20
C ASN A 159 1.50 -16.37 8.63
N ILE A 160 0.66 -16.61 7.61
CA ILE A 160 -0.23 -15.58 7.09
C ILE A 160 -1.34 -15.26 8.10
N LEU A 161 -1.89 -16.25 8.79
CA LEU A 161 -2.88 -16.04 9.88
C LEU A 161 -2.25 -15.31 11.06
N ASP A 162 -1.02 -15.66 11.43
CA ASP A 162 -0.25 -14.95 12.46
C ASP A 162 0.02 -13.49 12.08
N MET A 163 0.27 -13.21 10.80
CA MET A 163 0.38 -11.83 10.31
C MET A 163 -0.93 -11.07 10.52
N ASP A 164 -2.07 -11.68 10.19
CA ASP A 164 -3.38 -11.06 10.41
C ASP A 164 -3.63 -10.76 11.88
N ALA A 165 -3.34 -11.73 12.77
CA ALA A 165 -3.46 -11.57 14.22
C ALA A 165 -2.55 -10.43 14.74
N CYS A 166 -1.30 -10.36 14.29
CA CYS A 166 -0.36 -9.30 14.63
C CYS A 166 -0.87 -7.91 14.20
N LEU A 167 -1.40 -7.79 12.99
CA LEU A 167 -1.98 -6.54 12.48
C LEU A 167 -3.25 -6.14 13.24
N LYS A 168 -4.08 -7.12 13.62
CA LYS A 168 -5.28 -6.92 14.46
C LYS A 168 -4.90 -6.44 15.86
N ALA A 169 -3.90 -7.04 16.49
CA ALA A 169 -3.39 -6.62 17.79
C ALA A 169 -2.87 -5.17 17.80
N LYS A 170 -2.41 -4.66 16.65
CA LYS A 170 -2.04 -3.24 16.45
C LYS A 170 -3.24 -2.32 16.22
N GLY A 171 -4.48 -2.79 16.39
CA GLY A 171 -5.70 -2.00 16.22
C GLY A 171 -6.06 -1.69 14.76
N MET A 172 -5.49 -2.40 13.79
CA MET A 172 -5.79 -2.14 12.38
C MET A 172 -7.15 -2.67 11.98
N LYS A 173 -7.93 -1.84 11.28
CA LYS A 173 -9.21 -2.24 10.67
C LYS A 173 -9.00 -3.22 9.53
N ASP A 174 -9.94 -4.15 9.30
CA ASP A 174 -9.84 -5.20 8.27
C ASP A 174 -9.55 -4.67 6.87
N ASN A 175 -10.20 -3.58 6.46
CA ASN A 175 -9.90 -2.93 5.17
C ASN A 175 -8.45 -2.48 5.05
N SER A 176 -7.88 -1.95 6.14
CA SER A 176 -6.49 -1.49 6.16
C SER A 176 -5.51 -2.66 6.16
N LYS A 177 -5.81 -3.74 6.92
CA LYS A 177 -5.04 -4.98 6.91
C LYS A 177 -5.01 -5.57 5.51
N TRP A 178 -6.19 -5.75 4.91
CA TRP A 178 -6.30 -6.30 3.57
C TRP A 178 -5.60 -5.42 2.53
N GLY A 179 -5.93 -4.13 2.44
CA GLY A 179 -5.46 -3.24 1.39
C GLY A 179 -3.95 -2.95 1.43
N ASN A 180 -3.36 -2.86 2.61
CA ASN A 180 -1.96 -2.45 2.78
C ASN A 180 -0.99 -3.62 3.00
N TYR A 181 -1.46 -4.79 3.46
CA TYR A 181 -0.61 -5.92 3.82
C TYR A 181 -0.97 -7.19 3.06
N HIS A 182 -2.15 -7.78 3.26
CA HIS A 182 -2.51 -9.06 2.63
C HIS A 182 -2.55 -8.99 1.12
N ARG A 183 -3.18 -7.96 0.55
CA ARG A 183 -3.24 -7.77 -0.90
C ARG A 183 -1.84 -7.56 -1.50
N VAL A 184 -0.95 -6.89 -0.77
CA VAL A 184 0.43 -6.68 -1.19
C VAL A 184 1.20 -8.00 -1.13
N LEU A 185 1.13 -8.73 0.00
CA LEU A 185 1.75 -10.05 0.15
C LEU A 185 1.26 -11.02 -0.93
N ASN A 186 -0.06 -11.12 -1.11
CA ASN A 186 -0.66 -11.98 -2.13
C ASN A 186 -0.13 -11.66 -3.54
N SER A 187 0.05 -10.37 -3.86
CA SER A 187 0.61 -9.99 -5.15
C SER A 187 2.06 -10.45 -5.35
N PHE A 188 2.89 -10.46 -4.30
CA PHE A 188 4.26 -10.97 -4.36
C PHE A 188 4.30 -12.51 -4.37
N ILE A 189 3.37 -13.17 -3.70
CA ILE A 189 3.20 -14.63 -3.79
C ILE A 189 2.87 -15.05 -5.23
N ILE A 190 1.97 -14.34 -5.91
CA ILE A 190 1.66 -14.59 -7.33
C ILE A 190 2.91 -14.41 -8.20
N ASP A 191 3.71 -13.36 -7.97
CA ASP A 191 4.98 -13.19 -8.70
C ASP A 191 5.96 -14.33 -8.41
N ALA A 192 6.03 -14.79 -7.15
CA ALA A 192 6.90 -15.89 -6.75
C ALA A 192 6.49 -17.22 -7.40
N ILE A 193 5.19 -17.48 -7.53
CA ILE A 193 4.67 -18.65 -8.25
C ILE A 193 5.04 -18.55 -9.74
N SER A 194 4.82 -17.38 -10.36
CA SER A 194 5.17 -17.15 -11.76
C SER A 194 6.68 -17.29 -12.03
N ALA A 195 7.51 -17.02 -11.01
CA ALA A 195 8.97 -17.18 -11.08
C ALA A 195 9.45 -18.59 -10.67
N GLY A 196 8.56 -19.52 -10.34
CA GLY A 196 8.88 -20.90 -9.97
C GLY A 196 9.38 -21.12 -8.54
N PHE A 197 9.40 -20.09 -7.68
CA PHE A 197 9.83 -20.21 -6.28
C PHE A 197 8.77 -20.82 -5.37
N LEU A 198 7.49 -20.75 -5.73
CA LEU A 198 6.37 -21.30 -4.99
C LEU A 198 5.46 -22.12 -5.91
N LYS A 199 4.89 -23.19 -5.38
CA LYS A 199 3.96 -24.07 -6.13
C LYS A 199 2.50 -23.73 -5.89
N ARG A 200 2.16 -23.14 -4.74
CA ARG A 200 0.76 -22.85 -4.35
C ARG A 200 0.64 -21.47 -3.71
N ASN A 201 -0.57 -20.92 -3.78
CA ASN A 201 -0.92 -19.68 -3.09
C ASN A 201 -1.76 -20.00 -1.85
N PRO A 202 -1.25 -19.77 -0.63
CA PRO A 202 -2.00 -20.02 0.60
C PRO A 202 -3.33 -19.28 0.68
N TYR A 203 -3.45 -18.09 0.09
CA TYR A 203 -4.69 -17.29 0.09
C TYR A 203 -5.88 -17.97 -0.61
N HIS A 204 -5.70 -19.11 -1.28
CA HIS A 204 -6.81 -19.88 -1.85
C HIS A 204 -7.54 -20.71 -0.79
N TRP A 205 -6.88 -21.06 0.32
CA TRP A 205 -7.43 -21.94 1.36
C TRP A 205 -7.69 -21.24 2.70
N ILE A 206 -7.02 -20.09 2.95
CA ILE A 206 -7.25 -19.33 4.18
C ILE A 206 -8.32 -18.25 3.96
N ASN A 207 -9.18 -18.09 4.96
CA ASN A 207 -10.17 -17.02 4.97
C ASN A 207 -9.65 -15.85 5.81
N ILE A 208 -9.10 -14.84 5.15
CA ILE A 208 -8.77 -13.56 5.80
C ILE A 208 -10.00 -12.66 5.68
N ASN A 209 -10.50 -12.17 6.81
CA ASN A 209 -11.60 -11.21 6.84
C ASN A 209 -11.24 -9.98 6.00
N LYS A 210 -11.71 -10.01 4.76
CA LYS A 210 -11.93 -8.80 3.99
C LYS A 210 -13.09 -8.12 4.71
N ALA A 211 -12.95 -6.85 5.07
CA ALA A 211 -14.12 -6.15 5.57
C ALA A 211 -15.26 -6.47 4.61
N LYS A 212 -16.32 -7.05 5.11
CA LYS A 212 -17.59 -7.11 4.35
C LYS A 212 -17.75 -5.69 3.83
N GLU A 213 -18.10 -5.54 2.55
CA GLU A 213 -18.54 -4.24 2.06
C GLU A 213 -19.63 -3.77 3.02
N GLY A 214 -19.15 -3.25 4.16
CA GLY A 214 -19.99 -2.80 5.24
C GLY A 214 -20.80 -1.70 4.63
N LYS A 215 -22.10 -1.66 4.92
CA LYS A 215 -22.99 -0.57 4.62
C LYS A 215 -22.15 0.72 4.64
N SER A 216 -21.64 1.13 3.47
CA SER A 216 -21.00 2.43 3.35
C SER A 216 -22.07 3.37 3.86
N LEU A 217 -21.90 3.90 5.06
CA LEU A 217 -22.66 5.06 5.49
C LEU A 217 -22.65 6.00 4.30
N ASN A 218 -23.79 6.40 3.79
CA ASN A 218 -23.86 7.30 2.66
C ASN A 218 -22.98 8.51 2.97
N LYS A 219 -21.77 8.49 2.43
CA LYS A 219 -20.77 9.54 2.66
C LYS A 219 -21.14 10.76 1.83
N CYS A 220 -22.36 11.23 2.00
CA CYS A 220 -22.92 12.39 1.32
C CYS A 220 -23.75 13.23 2.29
N LEU A 221 -23.88 14.49 1.96
CA LEU A 221 -24.84 15.40 2.60
C LEU A 221 -26.20 15.28 1.90
N THR A 222 -27.27 15.50 2.65
CA THR A 222 -28.57 15.77 2.08
C THR A 222 -28.57 17.16 1.45
N ILE A 223 -29.56 17.46 0.63
CA ILE A 223 -29.69 18.81 0.03
C ILE A 223 -29.88 19.90 1.09
N GLU A 224 -30.60 19.57 2.17
CA GLU A 224 -30.82 20.45 3.30
C GLU A 224 -29.52 20.72 4.06
N GLU A 225 -28.74 19.70 4.34
CA GLU A 225 -27.40 19.82 4.97
C GLU A 225 -26.45 20.63 4.10
N MET A 226 -26.45 20.38 2.78
CA MET A 226 -25.65 21.14 1.83
C MET A 226 -26.04 22.61 1.79
N ASN A 227 -27.34 22.92 1.83
CA ASN A 227 -27.84 24.29 1.87
C ASN A 227 -27.51 24.97 3.20
N ARG A 228 -27.59 24.27 4.36
CA ARG A 228 -27.13 24.79 5.64
C ARG A 228 -25.66 25.14 5.61
N LEU A 229 -24.81 24.21 5.13
CA LEU A 229 -23.36 24.46 5.02
C LEU A 229 -23.08 25.69 4.14
N ARG A 230 -23.73 25.80 2.99
CA ARG A 230 -23.53 26.90 2.05
C ARG A 230 -23.90 28.26 2.65
N LYS A 231 -24.92 28.33 3.51
CA LYS A 231 -25.41 29.55 4.10
C LYS A 231 -24.82 29.88 5.48
N ALA A 232 -24.12 28.92 6.09
CA ALA A 232 -23.57 29.09 7.42
C ALA A 232 -22.48 30.18 7.42
N ASP A 233 -22.53 31.03 8.45
CA ASP A 233 -21.43 31.95 8.75
C ASP A 233 -20.27 31.15 9.35
N MET A 234 -19.10 31.30 8.79
CA MET A 234 -17.88 30.59 9.23
C MET A 234 -17.02 31.43 10.17
N GLY A 235 -17.41 32.65 10.48
CA GLY A 235 -16.73 33.55 11.44
C GLY A 235 -15.30 33.94 11.08
N THR A 236 -14.66 33.26 10.13
CA THR A 236 -13.31 33.56 9.65
C THR A 236 -13.19 33.35 8.14
N GLU A 237 -12.39 34.18 7.48
CA GLU A 237 -12.11 34.07 6.05
C GLU A 237 -11.50 32.70 5.66
N SER A 238 -10.67 32.14 6.54
CA SER A 238 -10.05 30.84 6.29
C SER A 238 -11.07 29.69 6.23
N LEU A 239 -12.08 29.71 7.09
CA LEU A 239 -13.18 28.72 7.10
C LEU A 239 -14.17 28.97 5.97
N ASP A 240 -14.44 30.25 5.65
CA ASP A 240 -15.25 30.61 4.47
C ASP A 240 -14.64 30.05 3.17
N ARG A 241 -13.33 30.20 3.00
CA ARG A 241 -12.60 29.59 1.85
C ARG A 241 -12.80 28.08 1.79
N VAL A 242 -12.72 27.40 2.93
CA VAL A 242 -12.90 25.93 3.02
C VAL A 242 -14.32 25.52 2.67
N ARG A 243 -15.34 26.20 3.21
CA ARG A 243 -16.76 26.00 2.88
C ARG A 243 -16.97 26.20 1.37
N ASP A 244 -16.46 27.29 0.80
CA ASP A 244 -16.66 27.64 -0.61
C ASP A 244 -15.96 26.63 -1.54
N LEU A 245 -14.76 26.15 -1.18
CA LEU A 245 -14.12 25.04 -1.90
C LEU A 245 -14.96 23.77 -1.86
N PHE A 246 -15.62 23.46 -0.73
CA PHE A 246 -16.49 22.30 -0.64
C PHE A 246 -17.74 22.45 -1.49
N VAL A 247 -18.33 23.66 -1.52
CA VAL A 247 -19.44 24.00 -2.42
C VAL A 247 -19.01 23.81 -3.87
N PHE A 248 -17.92 24.41 -4.29
CA PHE A 248 -17.40 24.25 -5.64
C PHE A 248 -17.17 22.79 -6.01
N GLN A 249 -16.49 22.05 -5.12
CA GLN A 249 -16.20 20.64 -5.33
C GLN A 249 -17.47 19.76 -5.40
N THR A 250 -18.51 20.11 -4.64
CA THR A 250 -19.79 19.42 -4.67
C THR A 250 -20.48 19.60 -6.04
N PHE A 251 -20.57 20.83 -6.53
CA PHE A 251 -21.30 21.12 -7.76
C PHE A 251 -20.50 20.86 -9.06
N THR A 252 -19.23 20.51 -8.95
CA THR A 252 -18.38 20.04 -10.06
C THR A 252 -18.05 18.56 -9.99
N CYS A 253 -18.33 17.90 -8.86
CA CYS A 253 -17.98 16.50 -8.59
C CYS A 253 -16.47 16.19 -8.73
N LEU A 254 -15.58 17.18 -8.68
CA LEU A 254 -14.13 17.01 -8.83
C LEU A 254 -13.52 16.27 -7.64
N SER A 255 -12.50 15.48 -7.88
CA SER A 255 -11.62 15.06 -6.77
C SER A 255 -10.76 16.25 -6.32
N TYR A 256 -10.19 16.19 -5.13
CA TYR A 256 -9.31 17.28 -4.65
C TYR A 256 -8.16 17.56 -5.64
N VAL A 257 -7.53 16.52 -6.18
CA VAL A 257 -6.41 16.68 -7.13
C VAL A 257 -6.86 17.34 -8.43
N ASP A 258 -8.03 16.95 -8.94
CA ASP A 258 -8.58 17.52 -10.18
C ASP A 258 -9.11 18.95 -9.95
N MET A 259 -9.64 19.25 -8.74
CA MET A 259 -10.01 20.60 -8.34
C MET A 259 -8.78 21.52 -8.23
N ALA A 260 -7.66 20.99 -7.69
CA ALA A 260 -6.42 21.74 -7.60
C ALA A 260 -5.78 22.02 -8.98
N ALA A 261 -6.10 21.20 -9.97
CA ALA A 261 -5.65 21.38 -11.36
C ALA A 261 -6.68 22.12 -12.24
N PHE A 262 -7.82 22.52 -11.67
CA PHE A 262 -8.87 23.21 -12.42
C PHE A 262 -8.40 24.60 -12.85
N ASP A 263 -8.60 24.92 -14.12
CA ASP A 263 -8.33 26.22 -14.73
C ASP A 263 -9.56 26.70 -15.49
N TYR A 264 -10.12 27.81 -15.03
CA TYR A 264 -11.33 28.39 -15.64
C TYR A 264 -11.11 28.81 -17.11
N SER A 265 -9.88 29.18 -17.50
CA SER A 265 -9.59 29.56 -18.88
C SER A 265 -9.84 28.44 -19.90
N GLN A 266 -9.85 27.18 -19.46
CA GLN A 266 -10.13 26.00 -20.27
C GLN A 266 -11.63 25.72 -20.46
N CYS A 267 -12.50 26.49 -19.80
CA CYS A 267 -13.94 26.34 -19.95
C CYS A 267 -14.43 26.88 -21.31
N LYS A 268 -15.21 26.06 -21.98
CA LYS A 268 -15.83 26.43 -23.25
C LYS A 268 -17.20 27.07 -23.00
N ASP A 269 -17.50 28.17 -23.75
CA ASP A 269 -18.83 28.74 -23.79
C ASP A 269 -19.76 27.81 -24.60
N ILE A 270 -20.93 27.52 -24.04
CA ILE A 270 -21.93 26.67 -24.70
C ILE A 270 -23.27 27.41 -24.98
N GLY A 271 -23.25 28.73 -24.85
CA GLY A 271 -24.45 29.57 -24.95
C GLY A 271 -25.15 29.79 -23.62
N ASP A 272 -26.14 30.67 -23.58
CA ASP A 272 -26.96 31.02 -22.43
C ASP A 272 -26.13 31.39 -21.16
N ASP A 273 -25.00 32.07 -21.35
CA ASP A 273 -24.05 32.42 -20.25
C ASP A 273 -23.57 31.23 -19.45
N ARG A 274 -23.48 30.05 -20.09
CA ARG A 274 -23.06 28.80 -19.46
C ARG A 274 -21.71 28.31 -19.95
N LYS A 275 -20.93 27.75 -19.05
CA LYS A 275 -19.57 27.24 -19.31
C LYS A 275 -19.50 25.74 -19.04
N MET A 276 -18.90 25.01 -19.96
CA MET A 276 -18.59 23.59 -19.84
C MET A 276 -17.08 23.39 -19.64
N TYR A 277 -16.71 22.59 -18.67
CA TYR A 277 -15.32 22.17 -18.46
C TYR A 277 -15.16 20.72 -18.93
N THR A 278 -14.07 20.44 -19.64
CA THR A 278 -13.64 19.10 -20.00
C THR A 278 -12.21 18.90 -19.53
N GLY A 279 -11.95 17.83 -18.81
CA GLY A 279 -10.63 17.52 -18.26
C GLY A 279 -10.33 16.02 -18.31
N VAL A 280 -9.12 15.67 -17.91
CA VAL A 280 -8.65 14.28 -17.83
C VAL A 280 -8.26 13.96 -16.40
N ARG A 281 -8.76 12.86 -15.84
CA ARG A 281 -8.42 12.42 -14.47
C ARG A 281 -6.95 12.13 -14.34
N GLY A 282 -6.27 12.86 -13.49
CA GLY A 282 -4.85 12.66 -13.22
C GLY A 282 -4.45 11.25 -12.71
N LYS A 283 -5.42 10.42 -12.26
CA LYS A 283 -5.15 9.06 -11.74
C LYS A 283 -5.47 7.96 -12.74
N THR A 284 -6.51 8.11 -13.55
CA THR A 284 -7.06 7.04 -14.41
C THR A 284 -7.00 7.39 -15.88
N HIS A 285 -6.58 8.60 -16.23
CA HIS A 285 -6.56 9.15 -17.60
C HIS A 285 -7.91 9.08 -18.32
N GLN A 286 -9.01 9.04 -17.55
CA GLN A 286 -10.36 9.08 -18.09
C GLN A 286 -10.80 10.53 -18.29
N GLU A 287 -11.38 10.82 -19.44
CA GLU A 287 -12.04 12.10 -19.68
C GLU A 287 -13.26 12.26 -18.79
N PHE A 288 -13.51 13.48 -18.38
CA PHE A 288 -14.71 13.88 -17.69
C PHE A 288 -15.13 15.29 -18.15
N SER A 289 -16.40 15.55 -18.09
CA SER A 289 -16.93 16.87 -18.41
C SER A 289 -18.12 17.21 -17.52
N PHE A 290 -18.27 18.49 -17.21
CA PHE A 290 -19.39 18.99 -16.41
C PHE A 290 -19.72 20.43 -16.78
N LEU A 291 -20.97 20.76 -16.58
CA LEU A 291 -21.46 22.14 -16.66
C LEU A 291 -21.15 22.87 -15.37
N LEU A 292 -20.60 24.09 -15.44
CA LEU A 292 -20.47 24.96 -14.28
C LEU A 292 -21.83 25.45 -13.82
N LEU A 293 -22.38 24.81 -12.81
CA LEU A 293 -23.66 25.20 -12.22
C LEU A 293 -23.52 26.48 -11.41
N LYS A 294 -24.61 27.22 -11.25
CA LYS A 294 -24.64 28.53 -10.57
C LYS A 294 -23.91 28.57 -9.25
N PRO A 295 -24.07 27.60 -8.30
CA PRO A 295 -23.31 27.64 -7.04
C PRO A 295 -21.78 27.54 -7.22
N ALA A 296 -21.31 26.81 -8.23
CA ALA A 296 -19.87 26.75 -8.54
C ALA A 296 -19.39 28.05 -9.20
N MET A 297 -20.19 28.66 -10.06
CA MET A 297 -19.88 29.94 -10.66
C MET A 297 -19.86 31.08 -9.64
N ASP A 298 -20.77 31.07 -8.65
CA ASP A 298 -20.78 32.07 -7.57
C ASP A 298 -19.48 32.02 -6.76
N VAL A 299 -18.97 30.82 -6.49
CA VAL A 299 -17.65 30.66 -5.84
C VAL A 299 -16.54 31.19 -6.74
N LEU A 300 -16.53 30.86 -8.04
CA LEU A 300 -15.48 31.35 -8.95
C LEU A 300 -15.47 32.87 -9.03
N ARG A 301 -16.64 33.52 -9.15
CA ARG A 301 -16.77 34.98 -9.17
C ARG A 301 -16.24 35.62 -7.87
N LYS A 302 -16.53 35.00 -6.69
CA LYS A 302 -16.06 35.50 -5.39
C LYS A 302 -14.53 35.52 -5.28
N TYR A 303 -13.82 34.64 -5.99
CA TYR A 303 -12.35 34.50 -5.93
C TYR A 303 -11.69 34.82 -7.27
N ASP A 304 -12.26 35.73 -8.04
CA ASP A 304 -11.71 36.19 -9.33
C ASP A 304 -11.26 35.05 -10.24
N TYR A 305 -12.10 33.99 -10.29
CA TYR A 305 -11.89 32.77 -11.07
C TYR A 305 -10.66 31.94 -10.69
N LYS A 306 -10.04 32.22 -9.53
CA LYS A 306 -8.93 31.46 -8.96
C LYS A 306 -9.34 30.86 -7.64
N LEU A 307 -9.37 29.53 -7.56
CA LEU A 307 -9.79 28.85 -6.33
C LEU A 307 -8.77 29.07 -5.18
N PRO A 308 -9.22 29.37 -3.96
CA PRO A 308 -8.37 29.64 -2.81
C PRO A 308 -7.89 28.31 -2.18
N LEU A 309 -7.03 27.57 -2.88
CA LEU A 309 -6.62 26.23 -2.54
C LEU A 309 -5.81 26.16 -1.23
N LEU A 310 -6.08 25.15 -0.43
CA LEU A 310 -5.27 24.73 0.71
C LEU A 310 -4.71 23.33 0.47
N SER A 311 -3.70 22.90 1.25
CA SER A 311 -3.28 21.49 1.20
C SER A 311 -4.45 20.56 1.56
N ASN A 312 -4.49 19.36 0.97
CA ASN A 312 -5.56 18.41 1.23
C ASN A 312 -5.70 18.05 2.72
N VAL A 313 -4.61 18.06 3.46
CA VAL A 313 -4.61 17.80 4.91
C VAL A 313 -5.37 18.91 5.63
N LYS A 314 -4.93 20.18 5.47
CA LYS A 314 -5.59 21.34 6.10
C LYS A 314 -7.04 21.48 5.66
N TYR A 315 -7.33 21.26 4.37
CA TYR A 315 -8.68 21.30 3.84
C TYR A 315 -9.58 20.30 4.57
N ASN A 316 -9.15 19.04 4.73
CA ASN A 316 -9.93 18.02 5.44
C ASN A 316 -10.04 18.27 6.96
N GLU A 317 -9.07 18.91 7.58
CA GLU A 317 -9.14 19.30 8.99
C GLU A 317 -10.18 20.39 9.20
N TYR A 318 -10.14 21.45 8.41
CA TYR A 318 -11.06 22.58 8.54
C TYR A 318 -12.49 22.24 8.10
N LEU A 319 -12.68 21.30 7.18
CA LEU A 319 -14.01 20.80 6.81
C LEU A 319 -14.78 20.22 8.00
N LYS A 320 -14.10 19.64 8.98
CA LYS A 320 -14.75 19.14 10.20
C LYS A 320 -15.28 20.29 11.05
N VAL A 321 -14.53 21.39 11.12
CA VAL A 321 -14.96 22.60 11.83
C VAL A 321 -16.15 23.25 11.11
N CYS A 322 -16.08 23.39 9.78
CA CYS A 322 -17.19 23.90 8.98
C CYS A 322 -18.47 23.06 9.14
N ALA A 323 -18.33 21.73 9.24
CA ALA A 323 -19.45 20.84 9.49
C ALA A 323 -20.12 21.14 10.85
N GLN A 324 -19.32 21.27 11.91
CA GLN A 324 -19.81 21.60 13.25
C GLN A 324 -20.53 22.95 13.28
N MET A 325 -19.94 23.99 12.66
CA MET A 325 -20.55 25.32 12.58
C MET A 325 -21.87 25.32 11.80
N ALA A 326 -22.00 24.44 10.80
CA ALA A 326 -23.25 24.27 10.04
C ALA A 326 -24.26 23.33 10.74
N GLY A 327 -24.00 22.83 11.95
CA GLY A 327 -24.85 21.86 12.66
C GLY A 327 -24.94 20.52 11.93
N ILE A 328 -23.83 20.05 11.34
CA ILE A 328 -23.75 18.79 10.60
C ILE A 328 -22.87 17.82 11.40
N ASP A 329 -23.48 16.79 11.97
CA ASP A 329 -22.77 15.72 12.69
C ASP A 329 -22.28 14.64 11.73
N LYS A 330 -21.38 15.02 10.83
CA LYS A 330 -20.74 14.10 9.86
C LYS A 330 -19.28 14.50 9.68
N PRO A 331 -18.33 13.53 9.65
CA PRO A 331 -16.91 13.79 9.52
C PRO A 331 -16.57 14.15 8.07
N LEU A 332 -16.86 15.36 7.64
CA LEU A 332 -16.67 15.81 6.26
C LEU A 332 -15.20 15.71 5.83
N THR A 333 -15.03 15.31 4.58
CA THR A 333 -13.76 15.33 3.87
C THR A 333 -13.99 15.77 2.43
N SER A 334 -12.94 16.14 1.72
CA SER A 334 -13.02 16.51 0.30
C SER A 334 -13.74 15.44 -0.55
N HIS A 335 -13.60 14.16 -0.19
CA HIS A 335 -14.26 13.07 -0.92
C HIS A 335 -15.78 13.06 -0.74
N TRP A 336 -16.28 13.56 0.40
CA TRP A 336 -17.71 13.71 0.63
C TRP A 336 -18.35 14.72 -0.32
N ALA A 337 -17.66 15.80 -0.68
CA ALA A 337 -18.16 16.77 -1.66
C ALA A 337 -18.52 16.08 -2.98
N ARG A 338 -17.62 15.28 -3.49
CA ARG A 338 -17.83 14.52 -4.74
C ARG A 338 -18.98 13.51 -4.62
N HIS A 339 -19.09 12.79 -3.50
CA HIS A 339 -20.23 11.91 -3.26
C HIS A 339 -21.54 12.66 -3.14
N THR A 340 -21.54 13.80 -2.44
CA THR A 340 -22.71 14.67 -2.32
C THR A 340 -23.19 15.16 -3.69
N GLY A 341 -22.28 15.68 -4.51
CA GLY A 341 -22.61 16.14 -5.85
C GLY A 341 -23.22 15.05 -6.73
N ALA A 342 -22.58 13.88 -6.77
CA ALA A 342 -23.09 12.75 -7.54
C ALA A 342 -24.47 12.27 -7.04
N THR A 343 -24.68 12.26 -5.71
CA THR A 343 -25.97 11.93 -5.10
C THR A 343 -27.06 12.93 -5.47
N ILE A 344 -26.75 14.23 -5.43
CA ILE A 344 -27.69 15.29 -5.83
C ILE A 344 -28.07 15.10 -7.31
N LEU A 345 -27.10 14.92 -8.21
CA LEU A 345 -27.36 14.75 -9.63
C LEU A 345 -28.24 13.54 -9.93
N LEU A 346 -27.99 12.40 -9.27
CA LEU A 346 -28.82 11.20 -9.40
C LEU A 346 -30.25 11.42 -8.87
N ASN A 347 -30.42 12.12 -7.75
CA ASN A 347 -31.72 12.45 -7.16
C ASN A 347 -32.52 13.43 -8.04
N GLU A 348 -31.83 14.33 -8.76
CA GLU A 348 -32.42 15.22 -9.74
C GLU A 348 -32.75 14.53 -11.07
N GLY A 349 -32.43 13.27 -11.21
CA GLY A 349 -32.88 12.43 -12.32
C GLY A 349 -31.87 12.20 -13.42
N LEU A 350 -30.60 12.62 -13.27
CA LEU A 350 -29.55 12.24 -14.21
C LEU A 350 -29.36 10.73 -14.17
N ASP A 351 -29.12 10.13 -15.32
CA ASP A 351 -28.83 8.70 -15.41
C ASP A 351 -27.42 8.35 -14.90
N MET A 352 -27.19 7.07 -14.64
CA MET A 352 -25.95 6.55 -14.07
C MET A 352 -24.74 6.73 -15.01
N GLU A 353 -24.97 6.64 -16.31
CA GLU A 353 -23.98 6.81 -17.37
C GLU A 353 -23.46 8.23 -17.41
N THR A 354 -24.37 9.19 -17.41
CA THR A 354 -24.06 10.64 -17.38
C THR A 354 -23.28 10.98 -16.10
N VAL A 355 -23.74 10.52 -14.92
CA VAL A 355 -23.04 10.77 -13.67
C VAL A 355 -21.66 10.08 -13.65
N ALA A 356 -21.53 8.87 -14.20
CA ALA A 356 -20.23 8.20 -14.32
C ALA A 356 -19.26 9.00 -15.21
N LYS A 357 -19.73 9.61 -16.29
CA LYS A 357 -18.94 10.48 -17.16
C LYS A 357 -18.51 11.77 -16.45
N ILE A 358 -19.40 12.43 -15.72
CA ILE A 358 -19.07 13.61 -14.89
C ILE A 358 -18.01 13.23 -13.84
N LEU A 359 -18.14 12.05 -13.24
CA LEU A 359 -17.17 11.54 -12.28
C LEU A 359 -15.86 11.07 -12.93
N GLY A 360 -15.78 10.87 -14.25
CA GLY A 360 -14.63 10.24 -14.92
C GLY A 360 -14.34 8.84 -14.39
N HIS A 361 -15.37 8.02 -14.20
CA HIS A 361 -15.22 6.61 -13.87
C HIS A 361 -15.03 5.80 -15.16
N SER A 362 -14.10 4.85 -15.15
CA SER A 362 -13.85 3.96 -16.29
C SER A 362 -14.99 2.96 -16.54
N SER A 363 -15.92 2.81 -15.58
CA SER A 363 -17.06 1.91 -15.66
C SER A 363 -18.20 2.41 -14.78
N THR A 364 -19.42 2.32 -15.29
CA THR A 364 -20.66 2.58 -14.54
C THR A 364 -20.85 1.64 -13.33
N ARG A 365 -20.20 0.46 -13.35
CA ARG A 365 -20.20 -0.47 -12.23
C ARG A 365 -19.68 0.17 -10.93
N ILE A 366 -18.67 1.06 -11.04
CA ILE A 366 -18.12 1.81 -9.91
C ILE A 366 -19.19 2.74 -9.34
N THR A 367 -19.85 3.53 -10.20
CA THR A 367 -20.93 4.44 -9.82
C THR A 367 -22.09 3.66 -9.19
N ARG A 368 -22.51 2.57 -9.84
CA ARG A 368 -23.61 1.71 -9.35
C ARG A 368 -23.30 1.11 -7.98
N SER A 369 -22.10 0.59 -7.73
CA SER A 369 -21.73 -0.01 -6.44
C SER A 369 -21.74 1.00 -5.28
N ILE A 370 -21.44 2.27 -5.56
CA ILE A 370 -21.42 3.34 -4.57
C ILE A 370 -22.84 3.85 -4.27
N TYR A 371 -23.69 3.98 -5.31
CA TYR A 371 -25.00 4.64 -5.22
C TYR A 371 -26.19 3.66 -5.31
N ALA A 372 -25.98 2.34 -5.28
CA ALA A 372 -27.05 1.35 -5.43
C ALA A 372 -28.23 1.54 -4.46
N LYS A 373 -27.94 1.95 -3.22
CA LYS A 373 -29.01 2.19 -2.20
C LYS A 373 -29.86 3.43 -2.45
N LEU A 374 -29.34 4.41 -3.20
CA LEU A 374 -30.11 5.60 -3.58
C LEU A 374 -31.17 5.29 -4.64
N LEU A 375 -31.02 4.16 -5.36
CA LEU A 375 -31.98 3.73 -6.36
C LEU A 375 -33.35 3.40 -5.75
N ASP A 376 -33.41 2.86 -4.54
CA ASP A 376 -34.69 2.49 -3.90
C ASP A 376 -35.53 3.74 -3.56
N ASP A 377 -34.91 4.78 -2.97
CA ASP A 377 -35.59 6.06 -2.70
C ASP A 377 -35.98 6.79 -4.00
N THR A 378 -35.14 6.67 -5.02
CA THR A 378 -35.33 7.29 -6.34
C THR A 378 -36.45 6.58 -7.11
N ILE A 379 -36.59 5.25 -6.99
CA ILE A 379 -37.69 4.49 -7.60
C ILE A 379 -39.03 5.04 -7.10
N ALA A 380 -39.21 5.16 -5.79
CA ALA A 380 -40.46 5.67 -5.22
C ALA A 380 -40.79 7.10 -5.73
N LYS A 381 -39.79 7.99 -5.80
CA LYS A 381 -39.99 9.36 -6.33
C LYS A 381 -40.33 9.37 -7.83
N LYS A 382 -39.62 8.56 -8.61
CA LYS A 382 -39.85 8.47 -10.09
C LYS A 382 -41.21 7.84 -10.38
N MET A 383 -41.65 6.82 -9.66
CA MET A 383 -42.97 6.21 -9.80
C MET A 383 -44.08 7.21 -9.46
N LYS A 384 -43.97 7.96 -8.36
CA LYS A 384 -44.94 9.04 -8.04
C LYS A 384 -44.98 10.15 -9.10
N LYS A 385 -43.82 10.49 -9.71
CA LYS A 385 -43.76 11.47 -10.80
C LYS A 385 -44.40 10.92 -12.08
N ALA A 386 -44.18 9.65 -12.40
CA ALA A 386 -44.79 8.97 -13.55
C ALA A 386 -46.32 8.89 -13.38
N GLU A 387 -46.79 8.46 -12.20
CA GLU A 387 -48.20 8.43 -11.86
C GLU A 387 -48.90 9.79 -12.04
N ARG A 388 -48.29 10.87 -11.50
CA ARG A 388 -48.80 12.23 -11.69
C ARG A 388 -48.87 12.65 -13.18
N LYS A 389 -47.90 12.20 -14.02
CA LYS A 389 -47.94 12.47 -15.45
C LYS A 389 -49.04 11.68 -16.14
N MET A 390 -49.23 10.40 -15.81
CA MET A 390 -50.27 9.55 -16.36
C MET A 390 -51.67 10.08 -16.01
N LEU A 391 -51.87 10.58 -14.79
CA LEU A 391 -53.13 11.13 -14.32
C LEU A 391 -53.44 12.55 -14.90
N LYS A 392 -52.42 13.28 -15.38
CA LYS A 392 -52.60 14.60 -16.02
C LYS A 392 -52.89 14.51 -17.53
N GLN A 393 -52.79 13.34 -18.14
CA GLN A 393 -53.13 13.09 -19.54
C GLN A 393 -54.57 12.62 -19.75
N LYS A 394 -55.43 12.77 -18.75
CA LYS A 394 -56.87 12.75 -18.82
C LYS A 394 -57.37 14.21 -18.73
#